data_cbec9cc63ac4b05964b530739fa67024
#
_entry.id   cbec9cc63ac4b05964b530739fa67024
#
_cell.length_a   1.000
_cell.length_b   1.000
_cell.length_c   1.000
_cell.angle_alpha   90.00
_cell.angle_beta   90.00
_cell.angle_gamma   90.00
#
_symmetry.space_group_name_H-M   'P 1'
#
loop_
_entity.id
_entity.type
_entity.pdbx_description
1 polymer ?
#
loop_
_entity_poly.entity_id
_entity_poly.type
_entity_poly.pdbx_seq_one_letter_code
_entity_poly.pdbx_strand_id
1 'polypeptide(L)'
;MKAWNTLQVNRAARLQRAGAVLGHGLQGKVVDAARIDDLLHAVLECGDRVCLEGNNQKQADFLAQALAGLDPARIHGLHMLQSVLALPEHLDVFERGVAAKLDFSFSGPQAGRVAKLVSTGQLHIGAIHTYLELFGRYMMDLPPRVCLVAAESADRHGNLYTGPNTEDTPAIVEATAFKNGIVIVQVNQIVDTLPRVDIPGDWVDFVVQSPQPYYIEPLFTRDPAQISDIQVLMAMMAIKGIYAEYQVERLNHGIGFDTAAIELLLPTYAMQLGLKGKIARHWALNPHPALIPAIEAGFAESVYSFGSELGMEDYIRARPDVFSVGPDGSMRSNRAMCQAAGHYACDMFIGSTLQIDLQGNSSTATLGRIAGFGGAPNMGADARGRRHASPAWLKAGAEARAGIDTIPRGQKLVVQIVETFREHMQPAFVDRLDAWELAEQAGFDIPPVMIYGDDVTHILTEEGIANLLLCRSPQEREQAIRGVAGYTPVGLARDKAMVEALRARGVIRRAEDLGIDKRLATRDLLAAKNMKDLVRASGGLYAPPKRFRNW
;
A
#
# COMPACT_ATOMS: atom_id res chain seq x y z
N MET A 1 -32.16 -3.86 -27.98
CA MET A 1 -30.85 -3.19 -28.25
C MET A 1 -30.70 -2.06 -27.26
N LYS A 2 -29.68 -2.08 -26.37
CA LYS A 2 -29.41 -0.91 -25.50
C LYS A 2 -29.02 0.26 -26.39
N ALA A 3 -29.59 1.43 -26.15
CA ALA A 3 -29.20 2.63 -26.88
C ALA A 3 -27.72 2.97 -26.64
N TRP A 4 -27.00 3.41 -27.66
CA TRP A 4 -25.59 3.78 -27.59
C TRP A 4 -25.29 4.79 -26.50
N ASN A 5 -26.22 5.73 -26.23
CA ASN A 5 -26.09 6.85 -25.34
C ASN A 5 -26.73 6.62 -23.95
N THR A 6 -27.02 5.37 -23.58
CA THR A 6 -27.72 5.06 -22.31
C THR A 6 -27.04 5.70 -21.10
N LEU A 7 -25.71 5.65 -21.02
CA LEU A 7 -24.95 6.23 -19.90
C LEU A 7 -25.06 7.75 -19.86
N GLN A 8 -24.99 8.41 -21.02
CA GLN A 8 -25.13 9.85 -21.12
C GLN A 8 -26.55 10.33 -20.75
N VAL A 9 -27.56 9.60 -21.19
CA VAL A 9 -28.96 9.89 -20.84
C VAL A 9 -29.19 9.73 -19.34
N ASN A 10 -28.66 8.64 -18.74
CA ASN A 10 -28.79 8.42 -17.30
C ASN A 10 -28.05 9.51 -16.50
N ARG A 11 -26.85 9.92 -16.94
CA ARG A 11 -26.13 11.03 -16.33
C ARG A 11 -26.93 12.32 -16.37
N ALA A 12 -27.50 12.68 -17.53
CA ALA A 12 -28.31 13.88 -17.69
C ALA A 12 -29.56 13.86 -16.76
N ALA A 13 -30.22 12.70 -16.64
CA ALA A 13 -31.34 12.53 -15.74
C ALA A 13 -30.97 12.71 -14.26
N ARG A 14 -29.79 12.19 -13.83
CA ARG A 14 -29.28 12.36 -12.46
C ARG A 14 -28.96 13.84 -12.18
N LEU A 15 -28.30 14.53 -13.09
CA LEU A 15 -28.01 15.97 -12.97
C LEU A 15 -29.28 16.81 -12.91
N GLN A 16 -30.31 16.47 -13.70
CA GLN A 16 -31.59 17.14 -13.68
C GLN A 16 -32.30 16.95 -12.33
N ARG A 17 -32.33 15.72 -11.78
CA ARG A 17 -32.89 15.45 -10.44
C ARG A 17 -32.13 16.26 -9.37
N ALA A 18 -30.80 16.26 -9.41
CA ALA A 18 -29.99 17.02 -8.46
C ALA A 18 -30.28 18.52 -8.52
N GLY A 19 -30.35 19.11 -9.73
CA GLY A 19 -30.68 20.52 -9.90
C GLY A 19 -32.07 20.87 -9.38
N ALA A 20 -33.08 20.01 -9.62
CA ALA A 20 -34.45 20.19 -9.13
C ALA A 20 -34.54 20.13 -7.60
N VAL A 21 -33.79 19.18 -6.96
CA VAL A 21 -33.83 19.02 -5.50
C VAL A 21 -33.05 20.12 -4.79
N LEU A 22 -31.83 20.46 -5.29
CA LEU A 22 -30.96 21.41 -4.64
C LEU A 22 -31.45 22.87 -4.73
N GLY A 23 -32.05 23.24 -5.86
CA GLY A 23 -32.60 24.60 -6.05
C GLY A 23 -31.56 25.69 -5.71
N HIS A 24 -31.90 26.56 -4.75
CA HIS A 24 -31.02 27.66 -4.30
C HIS A 24 -29.79 27.18 -3.50
N GLY A 25 -29.74 25.91 -3.06
CA GLY A 25 -28.55 25.30 -2.43
C GLY A 25 -27.43 24.95 -3.41
N LEU A 26 -27.65 25.17 -4.72
CA LEU A 26 -26.66 24.99 -5.77
C LEU A 26 -26.29 26.34 -6.41
N GLN A 27 -25.03 26.72 -6.31
CA GLN A 27 -24.50 27.94 -6.91
C GLN A 27 -23.38 27.58 -7.91
N GLY A 28 -23.74 27.49 -9.20
CA GLY A 28 -22.85 26.93 -10.19
C GLY A 28 -22.64 25.44 -9.94
N LYS A 29 -21.43 25.04 -9.52
CA LYS A 29 -21.12 23.65 -9.09
C LYS A 29 -21.04 23.49 -7.57
N VAL A 30 -21.11 24.58 -6.82
CA VAL A 30 -20.97 24.59 -5.37
C VAL A 30 -22.30 24.24 -4.70
N VAL A 31 -22.27 23.21 -3.88
CA VAL A 31 -23.41 22.69 -3.12
C VAL A 31 -23.25 23.10 -1.66
N ASP A 32 -24.33 23.58 -1.05
CA ASP A 32 -24.40 23.80 0.40
C ASP A 32 -24.20 22.45 1.12
N ALA A 33 -23.25 22.40 2.07
CA ALA A 33 -22.95 21.21 2.84
C ALA A 33 -24.18 20.60 3.56
N ALA A 34 -25.12 21.44 4.00
CA ALA A 34 -26.37 20.99 4.62
C ALA A 34 -27.31 20.23 3.64
N ARG A 35 -27.04 20.29 2.33
CA ARG A 35 -27.86 19.66 1.28
C ARG A 35 -27.18 18.42 0.68
N ILE A 36 -26.11 17.90 1.31
CA ILE A 36 -25.36 16.77 0.77
C ILE A 36 -26.22 15.50 0.68
N ASP A 37 -27.06 15.22 1.66
CA ASP A 37 -27.94 14.05 1.67
C ASP A 37 -28.95 14.13 0.52
N ASP A 38 -29.49 15.31 0.25
CA ASP A 38 -30.41 15.54 -0.88
C ASP A 38 -29.68 15.31 -2.21
N LEU A 39 -28.44 15.77 -2.35
CA LEU A 39 -27.62 15.53 -3.53
C LEU A 39 -27.40 14.02 -3.73
N LEU A 40 -26.95 13.31 -2.70
CA LEU A 40 -26.67 11.88 -2.80
C LEU A 40 -27.93 11.09 -3.16
N HIS A 41 -29.08 11.38 -2.55
CA HIS A 41 -30.37 10.75 -2.91
C HIS A 41 -30.80 11.06 -4.35
N ALA A 42 -30.44 12.21 -4.90
CA ALA A 42 -30.79 12.58 -6.27
C ALA A 42 -29.92 11.89 -7.33
N VAL A 43 -28.65 11.63 -7.02
CA VAL A 43 -27.70 11.11 -8.00
C VAL A 43 -27.42 9.62 -7.88
N LEU A 44 -27.65 8.99 -6.71
CA LEU A 44 -27.46 7.56 -6.50
C LEU A 44 -28.69 6.76 -6.91
N GLU A 45 -28.45 5.54 -7.36
CA GLU A 45 -29.47 4.52 -7.64
C GLU A 45 -29.03 3.19 -6.99
N CYS A 46 -30.00 2.36 -6.59
CA CYS A 46 -29.70 1.05 -5.99
C CYS A 46 -28.80 0.22 -6.91
N GLY A 47 -27.79 -0.41 -6.33
CA GLY A 47 -26.83 -1.24 -7.06
C GLY A 47 -25.75 -0.46 -7.83
N ASP A 48 -25.68 0.87 -7.70
CA ASP A 48 -24.62 1.66 -8.33
C ASP A 48 -23.22 1.26 -7.84
N ARG A 49 -22.26 1.36 -8.75
CA ARG A 49 -20.84 1.37 -8.38
C ARG A 49 -20.45 2.76 -7.91
N VAL A 50 -20.01 2.85 -6.66
CA VAL A 50 -19.59 4.10 -6.02
C VAL A 50 -18.13 3.99 -5.66
N CYS A 51 -17.29 4.85 -6.24
CA CYS A 51 -15.92 5.00 -5.78
C CYS A 51 -15.88 6.03 -4.66
N LEU A 52 -15.47 5.61 -3.48
CA LEU A 52 -15.25 6.50 -2.33
C LEU A 52 -13.74 6.61 -2.10
N GLU A 53 -13.20 7.82 -2.23
CA GLU A 53 -11.78 8.03 -2.03
C GLU A 53 -11.42 7.85 -0.56
N GLY A 54 -10.63 6.80 -0.33
CA GLY A 54 -9.89 6.58 0.88
C GLY A 54 -8.48 6.20 0.45
N ASN A 55 -7.52 7.05 0.71
CA ASN A 55 -6.12 6.75 0.45
C ASN A 55 -5.26 7.13 1.66
N ASN A 56 -3.95 7.17 1.53
CA ASN A 56 -3.11 7.40 2.70
C ASN A 56 -3.16 8.83 3.19
N GLN A 57 -3.36 9.79 2.29
CA GLN A 57 -3.17 11.20 2.57
C GLN A 57 -4.45 12.03 2.54
N LYS A 58 -5.52 11.49 1.94
CA LYS A 58 -6.81 12.16 1.85
C LYS A 58 -7.93 11.16 2.04
N GLN A 59 -8.91 11.58 2.79
CA GLN A 59 -10.12 10.80 3.02
C GLN A 59 -11.32 11.68 2.65
N ALA A 60 -12.19 11.18 1.78
CA ALA A 60 -13.47 11.81 1.53
C ALA A 60 -14.43 11.56 2.72
N ASP A 61 -13.99 11.92 3.93
CA ASP A 61 -14.60 11.57 5.21
C ASP A 61 -15.99 12.17 5.41
N PHE A 62 -16.18 13.44 5.04
CA PHE A 62 -17.50 14.09 5.09
C PHE A 62 -18.49 13.40 4.14
N LEU A 63 -18.04 13.08 2.91
CA LEU A 63 -18.88 12.35 1.95
C LEU A 63 -19.10 10.89 2.38
N ALA A 64 -18.14 10.26 3.04
CA ALA A 64 -18.28 8.92 3.60
C ALA A 64 -19.34 8.87 4.71
N GLN A 65 -19.33 9.86 5.61
CA GLN A 65 -20.35 9.99 6.67
C GLN A 65 -21.74 10.22 6.08
N ALA A 66 -21.87 11.12 5.10
CA ALA A 66 -23.13 11.37 4.43
C ALA A 66 -23.65 10.10 3.70
N LEU A 67 -22.77 9.39 2.97
CA LEU A 67 -23.13 8.13 2.31
C LEU A 67 -23.61 7.07 3.30
N ALA A 68 -22.89 6.91 4.42
CA ALA A 68 -23.29 5.98 5.48
C ALA A 68 -24.59 6.38 6.18
N GLY A 69 -24.95 7.67 6.16
CA GLY A 69 -26.17 8.22 6.73
C GLY A 69 -27.45 8.00 5.91
N LEU A 70 -27.33 7.56 4.65
CA LEU A 70 -28.48 7.38 3.77
C LEU A 70 -29.46 6.32 4.28
N ASP A 71 -30.74 6.53 3.96
CA ASP A 71 -31.81 5.56 4.26
C ASP A 71 -31.69 4.32 3.35
N PRO A 72 -31.40 3.12 3.91
CA PRO A 72 -31.26 1.90 3.12
C PRO A 72 -32.56 1.44 2.48
N ALA A 73 -33.72 1.95 2.90
CA ALA A 73 -34.98 1.71 2.20
C ALA A 73 -35.05 2.43 0.84
N ARG A 74 -34.27 3.48 0.67
CA ARG A 74 -34.22 4.28 -0.57
C ARG A 74 -32.98 3.97 -1.42
N ILE A 75 -31.84 3.83 -0.79
CA ILE A 75 -30.55 3.54 -1.46
C ILE A 75 -29.92 2.33 -0.79
N HIS A 76 -29.76 1.24 -1.54
CA HIS A 76 -29.18 -0.02 -1.04
C HIS A 76 -28.45 -0.79 -2.14
N GLY A 77 -27.70 -1.81 -1.71
CA GLY A 77 -27.01 -2.72 -2.62
C GLY A 77 -25.87 -2.08 -3.40
N LEU A 78 -25.34 -0.94 -2.91
CA LEU A 78 -24.22 -0.28 -3.58
C LEU A 78 -23.00 -1.20 -3.65
N HIS A 79 -22.28 -1.10 -4.75
CA HIS A 79 -21.01 -1.75 -4.96
C HIS A 79 -19.89 -0.71 -4.77
N MET A 80 -19.21 -0.80 -3.62
CA MET A 80 -18.17 0.14 -3.26
C MET A 80 -16.83 -0.21 -3.94
N LEU A 81 -16.15 0.80 -4.44
CA LEU A 81 -14.81 0.70 -5.02
C LEU A 81 -13.89 1.60 -4.20
N GLN A 82 -12.91 1.02 -3.49
CA GLN A 82 -12.08 1.77 -2.54
C GLN A 82 -10.63 1.30 -2.60
N SER A 83 -9.71 2.24 -2.72
CA SER A 83 -8.28 1.93 -2.71
C SER A 83 -7.83 1.52 -1.29
N VAL A 84 -8.18 2.31 -0.28
CA VAL A 84 -7.85 2.06 1.13
C VAL A 84 -9.07 2.27 2.02
N LEU A 85 -9.30 1.34 2.93
CA LEU A 85 -10.34 1.41 3.96
C LEU A 85 -9.75 1.94 5.27
N ALA A 86 -9.38 3.21 5.31
CA ALA A 86 -8.69 3.77 6.47
C ALA A 86 -9.64 4.11 7.63
N LEU A 87 -10.88 4.54 7.33
CA LEU A 87 -11.82 5.06 8.30
C LEU A 87 -12.92 4.05 8.66
N PRO A 88 -13.48 4.13 9.88
CA PRO A 88 -14.67 3.34 10.25
C PRO A 88 -15.84 3.54 9.29
N GLU A 89 -16.10 4.75 8.83
CA GLU A 89 -17.18 5.13 7.94
C GLU A 89 -17.14 4.40 6.60
N HIS A 90 -15.95 3.99 6.16
CA HIS A 90 -15.78 3.18 4.95
C HIS A 90 -16.45 1.81 5.05
N LEU A 91 -16.70 1.32 6.25
CA LEU A 91 -17.40 0.06 6.50
C LEU A 91 -18.82 0.24 7.08
N ASP A 92 -19.13 1.40 7.65
CA ASP A 92 -20.47 1.68 8.19
C ASP A 92 -21.55 1.54 7.12
N VAL A 93 -21.26 1.87 5.86
CA VAL A 93 -22.17 1.72 4.72
C VAL A 93 -22.68 0.27 4.56
N PHE A 94 -21.87 -0.73 4.92
CA PHE A 94 -22.26 -2.15 4.86
C PHE A 94 -23.09 -2.54 6.08
N GLU A 95 -22.68 -2.13 7.27
CA GLU A 95 -23.42 -2.43 8.51
C GLU A 95 -24.82 -1.81 8.52
N ARG A 96 -24.98 -0.66 7.87
CA ARG A 96 -26.26 0.03 7.71
C ARG A 96 -27.09 -0.46 6.53
N GLY A 97 -26.56 -1.38 5.70
CA GLY A 97 -27.29 -1.96 4.57
C GLY A 97 -27.36 -1.07 3.33
N VAL A 98 -26.63 0.03 3.28
CA VAL A 98 -26.54 0.92 2.11
C VAL A 98 -25.71 0.26 1.00
N ALA A 99 -24.59 -0.38 1.36
CA ALA A 99 -23.74 -1.12 0.44
C ALA A 99 -23.77 -2.62 0.73
N ALA A 100 -23.45 -3.44 -0.28
CA ALA A 100 -23.44 -4.89 -0.19
C ALA A 100 -22.15 -5.53 -0.74
N LYS A 101 -21.47 -4.86 -1.66
CA LYS A 101 -20.30 -5.40 -2.35
C LYS A 101 -19.12 -4.42 -2.29
N LEU A 102 -17.91 -4.96 -2.18
CA LEU A 102 -16.66 -4.20 -2.08
C LEU A 102 -15.59 -4.77 -3.01
N ASP A 103 -14.95 -3.91 -3.78
CA ASP A 103 -13.65 -4.13 -4.42
C ASP A 103 -12.66 -3.14 -3.81
N PHE A 104 -11.51 -3.63 -3.32
CA PHE A 104 -10.55 -2.79 -2.60
C PHE A 104 -9.11 -3.30 -2.73
N SER A 105 -8.14 -2.49 -2.29
CA SER A 105 -6.73 -2.88 -2.30
C SER A 105 -6.15 -3.09 -0.91
N PHE A 106 -6.48 -2.24 0.07
CA PHE A 106 -5.92 -2.32 1.42
C PHE A 106 -6.93 -1.85 2.48
N SER A 107 -7.09 -2.61 3.54
CA SER A 107 -8.03 -2.29 4.61
C SER A 107 -7.37 -1.77 5.90
N GLY A 108 -6.04 -1.86 6.00
CA GLY A 108 -5.28 -1.29 7.11
C GLY A 108 -5.84 -1.62 8.51
N PRO A 109 -6.19 -0.58 9.29
CA PRO A 109 -6.75 -0.75 10.63
C PRO A 109 -8.10 -1.47 10.67
N GLN A 110 -8.83 -1.51 9.55
CA GLN A 110 -10.17 -2.11 9.46
C GLN A 110 -10.15 -3.61 9.13
N ALA A 111 -8.96 -4.24 9.00
CA ALA A 111 -8.81 -5.61 8.50
C ALA A 111 -9.59 -6.67 9.29
N GLY A 112 -9.67 -6.54 10.61
CA GLY A 112 -10.48 -7.43 11.47
C GLY A 112 -11.98 -7.21 11.29
N ARG A 113 -12.40 -5.96 11.08
CA ARG A 113 -13.81 -5.62 10.84
C ARG A 113 -14.27 -6.11 9.46
N VAL A 114 -13.42 -5.99 8.43
CA VAL A 114 -13.69 -6.58 7.10
C VAL A 114 -13.91 -8.08 7.22
N ALA A 115 -13.01 -8.81 7.90
CA ALA A 115 -13.15 -10.25 8.09
C ALA A 115 -14.47 -10.62 8.80
N LYS A 116 -14.84 -9.85 9.84
CA LYS A 116 -16.12 -10.04 10.55
C LYS A 116 -17.33 -9.83 9.64
N LEU A 117 -17.35 -8.74 8.87
CA LEU A 117 -18.48 -8.44 7.97
C LEU A 117 -18.64 -9.50 6.87
N VAL A 118 -17.52 -10.03 6.35
CA VAL A 118 -17.51 -11.15 5.40
C VAL A 118 -18.09 -12.41 6.07
N SER A 119 -17.61 -12.79 7.25
CA SER A 119 -18.06 -14.01 7.94
C SER A 119 -19.53 -13.97 8.34
N THR A 120 -20.10 -12.78 8.53
CA THR A 120 -21.55 -12.59 8.84
C THR A 120 -22.42 -12.40 7.61
N GLY A 121 -21.84 -12.39 6.40
CA GLY A 121 -22.57 -12.18 5.13
C GLY A 121 -23.07 -10.75 4.91
N GLN A 122 -22.64 -9.79 5.73
CA GLN A 122 -22.99 -8.38 5.57
C GLN A 122 -22.19 -7.68 4.46
N LEU A 123 -21.03 -8.22 4.11
CA LEU A 123 -20.15 -7.71 3.08
C LEU A 123 -19.72 -8.84 2.15
N HIS A 124 -19.98 -8.66 0.86
CA HIS A 124 -19.46 -9.52 -0.19
C HIS A 124 -18.25 -8.84 -0.84
N ILE A 125 -17.10 -9.51 -0.89
CA ILE A 125 -15.93 -8.98 -1.58
C ILE A 125 -15.98 -9.43 -3.04
N GLY A 126 -15.88 -8.47 -3.98
CA GLY A 126 -15.74 -8.75 -5.40
C GLY A 126 -14.34 -9.25 -5.72
N ALA A 127 -13.35 -8.46 -5.36
CA ALA A 127 -11.94 -8.86 -5.42
C ALA A 127 -11.07 -7.99 -4.50
N ILE A 128 -9.89 -8.52 -4.15
CA ILE A 128 -8.79 -7.77 -3.54
C ILE A 128 -7.77 -7.49 -4.64
N HIS A 129 -7.53 -6.22 -4.91
CA HIS A 129 -6.70 -5.75 -6.02
C HIS A 129 -5.34 -5.23 -5.55
N THR A 130 -4.39 -5.12 -6.47
CA THR A 130 -3.30 -4.16 -6.30
C THR A 130 -3.80 -2.75 -6.59
N TYR A 131 -3.09 -1.73 -6.14
CA TYR A 131 -3.42 -0.35 -6.50
C TYR A 131 -3.43 -0.13 -8.02
N LEU A 132 -2.45 -0.67 -8.73
CA LEU A 132 -2.33 -0.53 -10.18
C LEU A 132 -3.45 -1.28 -10.92
N GLU A 133 -3.79 -2.48 -10.46
CA GLU A 133 -4.89 -3.27 -11.03
C GLU A 133 -6.23 -2.56 -10.82
N LEU A 134 -6.51 -2.08 -9.61
CA LEU A 134 -7.75 -1.37 -9.31
C LEU A 134 -7.91 -0.12 -10.20
N PHE A 135 -6.83 0.63 -10.42
CA PHE A 135 -6.80 1.73 -11.37
C PHE A 135 -7.18 1.29 -12.79
N GLY A 136 -6.60 0.18 -13.28
CA GLY A 136 -6.95 -0.40 -14.56
C GLY A 136 -8.44 -0.81 -14.64
N ARG A 137 -8.96 -1.42 -13.57
CA ARG A 137 -10.36 -1.86 -13.47
C ARG A 137 -11.35 -0.69 -13.49
N TYR A 138 -11.01 0.48 -12.90
CA TYR A 138 -11.83 1.70 -13.03
C TYR A 138 -12.02 2.11 -14.49
N MET A 139 -11.02 1.96 -15.32
CA MET A 139 -11.08 2.34 -16.73
C MET A 139 -11.77 1.29 -17.61
N MET A 140 -11.73 0.01 -17.22
CA MET A 140 -12.18 -1.11 -18.07
C MET A 140 -13.59 -1.60 -17.70
N ASP A 141 -13.74 -2.28 -16.57
CA ASP A 141 -14.95 -3.05 -16.25
C ASP A 141 -15.63 -2.63 -14.94
N LEU A 142 -14.94 -1.88 -14.08
CA LEU A 142 -15.48 -1.30 -12.86
C LEU A 142 -15.60 0.24 -12.90
N PRO A 143 -16.01 0.89 -14.01
CA PRO A 143 -16.11 2.35 -14.01
C PRO A 143 -17.15 2.80 -12.97
N PRO A 144 -16.78 3.76 -12.09
CA PRO A 144 -17.72 4.30 -11.11
C PRO A 144 -18.91 4.98 -11.79
N ARG A 145 -20.09 4.83 -11.22
CA ARG A 145 -21.27 5.62 -11.60
C ARG A 145 -21.32 6.95 -10.88
N VAL A 146 -20.83 6.94 -9.64
CA VAL A 146 -20.63 8.13 -8.82
C VAL A 146 -19.26 7.99 -8.16
N CYS A 147 -18.46 9.03 -8.15
CA CYS A 147 -17.27 9.08 -7.30
C CYS A 147 -17.40 10.21 -6.27
N LEU A 148 -16.91 9.92 -5.09
CA LEU A 148 -16.87 10.78 -3.92
C LEU A 148 -15.39 10.95 -3.56
N VAL A 149 -14.81 12.11 -3.88
CA VAL A 149 -13.38 12.36 -3.76
C VAL A 149 -13.10 13.60 -2.91
N ALA A 150 -11.85 13.76 -2.48
CA ALA A 150 -11.39 14.91 -1.69
C ALA A 150 -10.31 15.70 -2.43
N ALA A 151 -10.35 17.03 -2.30
CA ALA A 151 -9.30 17.92 -2.77
C ALA A 151 -9.04 19.03 -1.75
N GLU A 152 -7.88 19.66 -1.83
CA GLU A 152 -7.51 20.76 -0.92
C GLU A 152 -8.39 21.99 -1.15
N SER A 153 -8.55 22.39 -2.41
CA SER A 153 -9.39 23.52 -2.76
C SER A 153 -9.99 23.39 -4.15
N ALA A 154 -11.09 24.10 -4.37
CA ALA A 154 -11.72 24.28 -5.66
C ALA A 154 -11.98 25.77 -5.93
N ASP A 155 -12.07 26.15 -7.20
CA ASP A 155 -12.67 27.40 -7.59
C ASP A 155 -14.19 27.24 -7.85
N ARG A 156 -14.88 28.32 -8.13
CA ARG A 156 -16.33 28.30 -8.41
C ARG A 156 -16.72 27.61 -9.71
N HIS A 157 -15.74 27.35 -10.59
CA HIS A 157 -15.93 26.61 -11.85
C HIS A 157 -15.73 25.10 -11.67
N GLY A 158 -15.31 24.68 -10.46
CA GLY A 158 -15.05 23.27 -10.14
C GLY A 158 -13.66 22.79 -10.56
N ASN A 159 -12.75 23.70 -10.94
CA ASN A 159 -11.34 23.32 -11.07
C ASN A 159 -10.79 22.96 -9.69
N LEU A 160 -9.93 21.94 -9.62
CA LEU A 160 -9.43 21.41 -8.35
C LEU A 160 -7.91 21.55 -8.22
N TYR A 161 -7.51 21.90 -7.02
CA TYR A 161 -6.16 21.72 -6.50
C TYR A 161 -6.18 20.57 -5.47
N THR A 162 -5.48 19.49 -5.75
CA THR A 162 -5.49 18.27 -4.92
C THR A 162 -4.67 18.39 -3.63
N GLY A 163 -3.91 19.47 -3.46
CA GLY A 163 -3.07 19.71 -2.30
C GLY A 163 -1.65 19.13 -2.46
N PRO A 164 -0.98 18.81 -1.35
CA PRO A 164 0.38 18.25 -1.37
C PRO A 164 0.49 16.93 -2.10
N ASN A 165 -0.63 16.19 -2.21
CA ASN A 165 -0.69 14.85 -2.79
C ASN A 165 -1.78 14.74 -3.84
N THR A 166 -1.44 14.19 -4.99
CA THR A 166 -2.43 13.84 -6.03
C THR A 166 -2.98 12.43 -5.84
N GLU A 167 -2.17 11.48 -5.47
CA GLU A 167 -2.49 10.06 -5.25
C GLU A 167 -3.42 9.45 -6.32
N ASP A 168 -4.60 8.96 -5.92
CA ASP A 168 -5.56 8.30 -6.82
C ASP A 168 -6.63 9.26 -7.37
N THR A 169 -6.75 10.48 -6.82
CA THR A 169 -7.86 11.40 -7.14
C THR A 169 -8.02 11.64 -8.65
N PRO A 170 -6.97 11.98 -9.42
CA PRO A 170 -7.12 12.20 -10.85
C PRO A 170 -7.60 10.96 -11.59
N ALA A 171 -7.11 9.79 -11.21
CA ALA A 171 -7.48 8.52 -11.84
C ALA A 171 -8.95 8.16 -11.62
N ILE A 172 -9.45 8.36 -10.41
CA ILE A 172 -10.85 8.13 -10.05
C ILE A 172 -11.77 9.09 -10.82
N VAL A 173 -11.42 10.38 -10.84
CA VAL A 173 -12.21 11.41 -11.53
C VAL A 173 -12.22 11.16 -13.05
N GLU A 174 -11.07 10.90 -13.65
CA GLU A 174 -10.96 10.63 -15.09
C GLU A 174 -11.80 9.41 -15.49
N ALA A 175 -11.67 8.29 -14.78
CA ALA A 175 -12.43 7.08 -15.05
C ALA A 175 -13.94 7.31 -14.92
N THR A 176 -14.36 8.11 -13.94
CA THR A 176 -15.79 8.43 -13.71
C THR A 176 -16.33 9.36 -14.79
N ALA A 177 -15.67 10.48 -15.02
CA ALA A 177 -16.11 11.52 -15.96
C ALA A 177 -16.17 10.99 -17.41
N PHE A 178 -15.12 10.29 -17.87
CA PHE A 178 -15.07 9.76 -19.25
C PHE A 178 -16.05 8.63 -19.51
N LYS A 179 -16.57 7.98 -18.48
CA LYS A 179 -17.61 6.95 -18.60
C LYS A 179 -19.01 7.46 -18.22
N ASN A 180 -19.21 8.79 -18.28
CA ASN A 180 -20.49 9.44 -17.97
C ASN A 180 -21.01 9.12 -16.55
N GLY A 181 -20.12 9.03 -15.58
CA GLY A 181 -20.44 9.02 -14.15
C GLY A 181 -20.63 10.43 -13.59
N ILE A 182 -20.95 10.53 -12.32
CA ILE A 182 -21.10 11.78 -11.56
C ILE A 182 -19.91 11.95 -10.63
N VAL A 183 -19.29 13.12 -10.68
CA VAL A 183 -18.13 13.47 -9.85
C VAL A 183 -18.54 14.47 -8.78
N ILE A 184 -18.43 14.07 -7.52
CA ILE A 184 -18.71 14.89 -6.32
C ILE A 184 -17.42 15.02 -5.52
N VAL A 185 -17.04 16.25 -5.21
CA VAL A 185 -15.78 16.55 -4.54
C VAL A 185 -16.02 17.31 -3.26
N GLN A 186 -15.53 16.79 -2.12
CA GLN A 186 -15.38 17.61 -0.91
C GLN A 186 -14.06 18.37 -0.96
N VAL A 187 -14.06 19.61 -0.50
CA VAL A 187 -12.89 20.45 -0.42
C VAL A 187 -12.76 21.11 0.95
N ASN A 188 -11.53 21.42 1.37
CA ASN A 188 -11.30 22.20 2.59
C ASN A 188 -11.74 23.64 2.42
N GLN A 189 -11.57 24.20 1.22
CA GLN A 189 -11.92 25.59 0.94
C GLN A 189 -12.29 25.82 -0.53
N ILE A 190 -13.14 26.82 -0.75
CA ILE A 190 -13.44 27.37 -2.07
C ILE A 190 -12.71 28.70 -2.21
N VAL A 191 -11.95 28.88 -3.28
CA VAL A 191 -11.09 30.03 -3.52
C VAL A 191 -11.36 30.67 -4.89
N ASP A 192 -10.97 31.92 -5.06
CA ASP A 192 -11.10 32.57 -6.38
C ASP A 192 -9.98 32.17 -7.35
N THR A 193 -8.79 31.83 -6.83
CA THR A 193 -7.64 31.42 -7.63
C THR A 193 -6.92 30.25 -6.98
N LEU A 194 -6.69 29.21 -7.77
CA LEU A 194 -5.95 28.02 -7.34
C LEU A 194 -4.44 28.20 -7.55
N PRO A 195 -3.58 27.58 -6.71
CA PRO A 195 -2.13 27.54 -6.95
C PRO A 195 -1.78 26.90 -8.30
N ARG A 196 -2.56 25.90 -8.69
CA ARG A 196 -2.56 25.23 -9.99
C ARG A 196 -3.88 24.47 -10.17
N VAL A 197 -4.18 24.08 -11.40
CA VAL A 197 -5.30 23.19 -11.71
C VAL A 197 -4.75 21.78 -11.92
N ASP A 198 -5.09 20.87 -11.00
CA ASP A 198 -4.75 19.44 -11.11
C ASP A 198 -5.83 18.66 -11.85
N ILE A 199 -7.09 19.05 -11.66
CA ILE A 199 -8.27 18.46 -12.31
C ILE A 199 -9.14 19.59 -12.87
N PRO A 200 -9.42 19.57 -14.19
CA PRO A 200 -10.25 20.60 -14.80
C PRO A 200 -11.70 20.53 -14.35
N GLY A 201 -12.33 21.68 -14.18
CA GLY A 201 -13.72 21.77 -13.72
C GLY A 201 -14.71 21.03 -14.60
N ASP A 202 -14.45 20.91 -15.90
CA ASP A 202 -15.36 20.18 -16.83
C ASP A 202 -15.51 18.69 -16.48
N TRP A 203 -14.62 18.14 -15.69
CA TRP A 203 -14.71 16.76 -15.19
C TRP A 203 -15.45 16.63 -13.86
N VAL A 204 -15.79 17.76 -13.23
CA VAL A 204 -16.41 17.81 -11.90
C VAL A 204 -17.85 18.28 -12.02
N ASP A 205 -18.78 17.59 -11.39
CA ASP A 205 -20.20 17.97 -11.41
C ASP A 205 -20.58 18.82 -10.20
N PHE A 206 -20.13 18.41 -9.01
CA PHE A 206 -20.49 19.08 -7.75
C PHE A 206 -19.25 19.22 -6.84
N VAL A 207 -19.16 20.37 -6.19
CA VAL A 207 -18.17 20.68 -5.17
C VAL A 207 -18.89 21.04 -3.88
N VAL A 208 -18.46 20.47 -2.77
CA VAL A 208 -18.96 20.83 -1.44
C VAL A 208 -17.81 21.21 -0.53
N GLN A 209 -17.88 22.36 0.10
CA GLN A 209 -16.93 22.71 1.15
C GLN A 209 -17.33 21.98 2.42
N SER A 210 -16.49 21.08 2.89
CA SER A 210 -16.74 20.33 4.12
C SER A 210 -16.62 21.25 5.35
N PRO A 211 -17.41 21.01 6.41
CA PRO A 211 -17.37 21.83 7.64
C PRO A 211 -16.03 21.77 8.38
N GLN A 212 -15.27 20.71 8.16
CA GLN A 212 -13.92 20.50 8.69
C GLN A 212 -13.01 20.08 7.53
N PRO A 213 -11.69 20.41 7.60
CA PRO A 213 -10.73 19.86 6.64
C PRO A 213 -10.79 18.33 6.60
N TYR A 214 -10.59 17.76 5.43
CA TYR A 214 -10.60 16.30 5.27
C TYR A 214 -9.57 15.64 6.21
N TYR A 215 -9.94 14.47 6.69
CA TYR A 215 -9.08 13.70 7.58
C TYR A 215 -7.91 13.06 6.82
N ILE A 216 -6.76 12.99 7.50
CA ILE A 216 -5.56 12.30 7.02
C ILE A 216 -5.21 11.21 8.02
N GLU A 217 -5.14 9.96 7.57
CA GLU A 217 -4.72 8.82 8.39
C GLU A 217 -3.22 8.57 8.20
N PRO A 218 -2.40 8.69 9.26
CA PRO A 218 -0.95 8.44 9.18
C PRO A 218 -0.65 6.94 9.13
N LEU A 219 -0.90 6.29 7.99
CA LEU A 219 -0.79 4.85 7.80
C LEU A 219 0.66 4.35 7.79
N PHE A 220 1.60 5.18 7.37
CA PHE A 220 3.01 4.81 7.23
C PHE A 220 3.88 5.21 8.41
N THR A 221 3.35 6.02 9.34
CA THR A 221 4.09 6.41 10.53
C THR A 221 4.27 5.22 11.46
N ARG A 222 5.52 4.90 11.77
CA ARG A 222 5.90 3.88 12.77
C ARG A 222 6.73 4.56 13.85
N ASP A 223 6.30 4.40 15.12
CA ASP A 223 7.10 4.89 16.24
C ASP A 223 8.31 3.97 16.45
N PRO A 224 9.54 4.46 16.29
CA PRO A 224 10.74 3.64 16.51
C PRO A 224 10.83 3.04 17.91
N ALA A 225 10.12 3.63 18.88
CA ALA A 225 10.06 3.10 20.25
C ALA A 225 9.42 1.68 20.32
N GLN A 226 8.67 1.28 19.31
CA GLN A 226 7.98 -0.01 19.23
C GLN A 226 8.79 -1.08 18.48
N ILE A 227 9.90 -0.72 17.84
CA ILE A 227 10.76 -1.69 17.13
C ILE A 227 11.42 -2.60 18.18
N SER A 228 11.33 -3.91 17.97
CA SER A 228 11.93 -4.93 18.83
C SER A 228 13.39 -5.25 18.46
N ASP A 229 14.14 -5.85 19.38
CA ASP A 229 15.48 -6.36 19.09
C ASP A 229 15.46 -7.50 18.06
N ILE A 230 14.37 -8.25 17.95
CA ILE A 230 14.15 -9.26 16.90
C ILE A 230 14.13 -8.58 15.52
N GLN A 231 13.39 -7.50 15.39
CA GLN A 231 13.31 -6.73 14.14
C GLN A 231 14.66 -6.09 13.79
N VAL A 232 15.44 -5.64 14.78
CA VAL A 232 16.82 -5.19 14.57
C VAL A 232 17.70 -6.34 14.05
N LEU A 233 17.59 -7.54 14.60
CA LEU A 233 18.32 -8.71 14.12
C LEU A 233 17.97 -9.04 12.66
N MET A 234 16.68 -9.07 12.33
CA MET A 234 16.21 -9.32 10.98
C MET A 234 16.71 -8.23 10.01
N ALA A 235 16.70 -6.97 10.44
CA ALA A 235 17.24 -5.85 9.65
C ALA A 235 18.75 -5.96 9.40
N MET A 236 19.55 -6.37 10.40
CA MET A 236 20.98 -6.64 10.21
C MET A 236 21.23 -7.77 9.21
N MET A 237 20.44 -8.85 9.29
CA MET A 237 20.49 -9.96 8.33
C MET A 237 20.09 -9.52 6.92
N ALA A 238 19.02 -8.72 6.77
CA ALA A 238 18.61 -8.14 5.50
C ALA A 238 19.75 -7.34 4.86
N ILE A 239 20.31 -6.38 5.61
CA ILE A 239 21.37 -5.48 5.12
C ILE A 239 22.60 -6.29 4.67
N LYS A 240 23.08 -7.23 5.48
CA LYS A 240 24.30 -7.97 5.18
C LYS A 240 24.09 -9.13 4.22
N GLY A 241 23.00 -9.86 4.37
CA GLY A 241 22.72 -11.09 3.62
C GLY A 241 21.95 -10.88 2.32
N ILE A 242 21.33 -9.72 2.11
CA ILE A 242 20.56 -9.44 0.89
C ILE A 242 21.05 -8.14 0.24
N TYR A 243 20.95 -6.99 0.91
CA TYR A 243 21.28 -5.70 0.30
C TYR A 243 22.74 -5.63 -0.15
N ALA A 244 23.69 -5.95 0.74
CA ALA A 244 25.11 -5.94 0.42
C ALA A 244 25.49 -7.03 -0.58
N GLU A 245 24.92 -8.22 -0.40
CA GLU A 245 25.19 -9.40 -1.23
C GLU A 245 24.84 -9.18 -2.70
N TYR A 246 23.71 -8.53 -2.96
CA TYR A 246 23.19 -8.25 -4.31
C TYR A 246 23.48 -6.82 -4.78
N GLN A 247 24.06 -5.97 -3.94
CA GLN A 247 24.28 -4.54 -4.25
C GLN A 247 22.97 -3.86 -4.67
N VAL A 248 21.91 -4.01 -3.85
CA VAL A 248 20.58 -3.48 -4.13
C VAL A 248 20.60 -1.96 -4.06
N GLU A 249 20.45 -1.31 -5.19
CA GLU A 249 20.41 0.16 -5.29
C GLU A 249 18.98 0.71 -5.35
N ARG A 250 18.10 0.03 -6.09
CA ARG A 250 16.72 0.47 -6.40
C ARG A 250 15.74 -0.45 -5.72
N LEU A 251 14.86 0.10 -4.89
CA LEU A 251 14.04 -0.75 -4.04
C LEU A 251 12.70 -0.12 -3.67
N ASN A 252 11.82 -1.00 -3.18
CA ASN A 252 10.60 -0.63 -2.49
C ASN A 252 10.53 -1.38 -1.15
N HIS A 253 10.10 -0.67 -0.11
CA HIS A 253 9.71 -1.25 1.18
C HIS A 253 8.20 -1.33 1.32
N GLY A 254 7.70 -2.48 1.76
CA GLY A 254 6.37 -2.57 2.34
C GLY A 254 6.32 -1.85 3.69
N ILE A 255 5.11 -1.53 4.14
CA ILE A 255 4.88 -0.87 5.43
C ILE A 255 5.05 -1.89 6.56
N GLY A 256 5.88 -1.58 7.54
CA GLY A 256 6.07 -2.43 8.72
C GLY A 256 7.13 -1.91 9.67
N PHE A 257 7.17 -2.45 10.88
CA PHE A 257 8.27 -2.18 11.84
C PHE A 257 9.56 -2.86 11.39
N ASP A 258 9.46 -4.00 10.71
CA ASP A 258 10.61 -4.73 10.15
C ASP A 258 11.37 -3.89 9.13
N THR A 259 10.66 -3.28 8.19
CA THR A 259 11.25 -2.42 7.16
C THR A 259 11.71 -1.08 7.74
N ALA A 260 10.97 -0.50 8.69
CA ALA A 260 11.42 0.68 9.42
C ALA A 260 12.73 0.42 10.19
N ALA A 261 12.91 -0.76 10.76
CA ALA A 261 14.17 -1.15 11.39
C ALA A 261 15.34 -1.16 10.38
N ILE A 262 15.12 -1.67 9.16
CA ILE A 262 16.13 -1.63 8.08
C ILE A 262 16.49 -0.17 7.77
N GLU A 263 15.51 0.69 7.56
CA GLU A 263 15.71 2.11 7.25
C GLU A 263 16.55 2.82 8.32
N LEU A 264 16.26 2.55 9.60
CA LEU A 264 16.96 3.15 10.74
C LEU A 264 18.34 2.54 11.01
N LEU A 265 18.67 1.38 10.42
CA LEU A 265 19.99 0.77 10.49
C LEU A 265 20.92 1.19 9.35
N LEU A 266 20.41 1.81 8.29
CA LEU A 266 21.25 2.31 7.20
C LEU A 266 22.30 3.33 7.70
N PRO A 267 21.93 4.37 8.48
CA PRO A 267 22.90 5.38 8.94
C PRO A 267 23.90 4.87 9.98
N THR A 268 23.66 3.72 10.58
CA THR A 268 24.47 3.15 11.65
C THR A 268 25.17 1.87 11.20
N TYR A 269 24.47 0.75 11.23
CA TYR A 269 25.05 -0.56 10.92
C TYR A 269 25.57 -0.66 9.47
N ALA A 270 24.78 -0.23 8.47
CA ALA A 270 25.23 -0.28 7.08
C ALA A 270 26.38 0.71 6.82
N MET A 271 26.39 1.87 7.51
CA MET A 271 27.52 2.81 7.47
C MET A 271 28.80 2.17 7.99
N GLN A 272 28.75 1.47 9.13
CA GLN A 272 29.89 0.74 9.71
C GLN A 272 30.43 -0.35 8.77
N LEU A 273 29.55 -0.95 7.96
CA LEU A 273 29.93 -1.94 6.94
C LEU A 273 30.50 -1.30 5.65
N GLY A 274 30.59 0.03 5.57
CA GLY A 274 31.09 0.75 4.39
C GLY A 274 30.16 0.64 3.17
N LEU A 275 28.84 0.55 3.38
CA LEU A 275 27.85 0.32 2.34
C LEU A 275 27.21 1.60 1.79
N LYS A 276 27.51 2.77 2.35
CA LYS A 276 27.04 4.05 1.81
C LYS A 276 27.45 4.23 0.35
N GLY A 277 26.52 4.67 -0.49
CA GLY A 277 26.70 4.84 -1.93
C GLY A 277 26.74 3.53 -2.74
N LYS A 278 26.55 2.36 -2.08
CA LYS A 278 26.54 1.04 -2.72
C LYS A 278 25.19 0.35 -2.68
N ILE A 279 24.35 0.70 -1.72
CA ILE A 279 23.00 0.11 -1.52
C ILE A 279 21.99 1.18 -1.19
N ALA A 280 20.71 0.88 -1.39
CA ALA A 280 19.55 1.65 -0.90
C ALA A 280 19.54 3.13 -1.36
N ARG A 281 19.93 3.39 -2.62
CA ARG A 281 20.10 4.75 -3.14
C ARG A 281 18.80 5.34 -3.69
N HIS A 282 17.99 4.53 -4.38
CA HIS A 282 16.82 4.99 -5.12
C HIS A 282 15.57 4.24 -4.68
N TRP A 283 14.56 4.98 -4.25
CA TRP A 283 13.37 4.43 -3.59
C TRP A 283 12.10 4.72 -4.37
N ALA A 284 11.22 3.73 -4.47
CA ALA A 284 9.87 3.89 -4.98
C ALA A 284 8.88 3.48 -3.88
N LEU A 285 8.46 4.43 -3.04
CA LEU A 285 7.55 4.20 -1.92
C LEU A 285 6.94 5.51 -1.41
N ASN A 286 5.94 5.41 -0.54
CA ASN A 286 5.53 6.56 0.25
C ASN A 286 6.62 6.88 1.30
N PRO A 287 7.04 8.15 1.46
CA PRO A 287 8.14 8.48 2.34
C PRO A 287 7.78 8.23 3.81
N HIS A 288 8.33 7.16 4.36
CA HIS A 288 8.20 6.84 5.78
C HIS A 288 9.03 7.81 6.62
N PRO A 289 8.52 8.33 7.74
CA PRO A 289 9.33 9.16 8.62
C PRO A 289 10.61 8.47 9.13
N ALA A 290 10.59 7.13 9.27
CA ALA A 290 11.77 6.34 9.61
C ALA A 290 12.90 6.44 8.57
N LEU A 291 12.61 6.85 7.33
CA LEU A 291 13.62 7.04 6.28
C LEU A 291 14.41 8.35 6.46
N ILE A 292 13.92 9.32 7.23
CA ILE A 292 14.59 10.62 7.44
C ILE A 292 16.07 10.47 7.82
N PRO A 293 16.46 9.67 8.82
CA PRO A 293 17.87 9.52 9.17
C PRO A 293 18.75 8.98 8.03
N ALA A 294 18.21 8.08 7.19
CA ALA A 294 18.92 7.54 6.03
C ALA A 294 19.09 8.58 4.91
N ILE A 295 18.10 9.46 4.71
CA ILE A 295 18.19 10.60 3.79
C ILE A 295 19.27 11.58 4.28
N GLU A 296 19.22 11.98 5.55
CA GLU A 296 20.20 12.93 6.13
C GLU A 296 21.62 12.36 6.15
N ALA A 297 21.77 11.04 6.31
CA ALA A 297 23.06 10.37 6.19
C ALA A 297 23.55 10.20 4.73
N GLY A 298 22.71 10.52 3.75
CA GLY A 298 23.01 10.42 2.32
C GLY A 298 23.06 8.98 1.81
N PHE A 299 22.23 8.09 2.35
CA PHE A 299 21.94 6.77 1.76
C PHE A 299 20.88 6.88 0.67
N ALA A 300 19.75 7.50 0.98
CA ALA A 300 18.70 7.72 0.01
C ALA A 300 19.00 8.98 -0.83
N GLU A 301 19.28 8.78 -2.10
CA GLU A 301 19.60 9.83 -3.07
C GLU A 301 18.38 10.32 -3.83
N SER A 302 17.36 9.46 -4.01
CA SER A 302 16.09 9.84 -4.61
C SER A 302 14.95 9.01 -4.06
N VAL A 303 13.79 9.65 -3.89
CA VAL A 303 12.54 9.03 -3.48
C VAL A 303 11.46 9.40 -4.49
N TYR A 304 10.96 8.41 -5.23
CA TYR A 304 9.78 8.53 -6.07
C TYR A 304 8.58 7.96 -5.33
N SER A 305 7.58 8.80 -5.09
CA SER A 305 6.48 8.51 -4.18
C SER A 305 5.12 8.78 -4.81
N PHE A 306 4.09 8.18 -4.26
CA PHE A 306 2.69 8.44 -4.62
C PHE A 306 1.98 9.40 -3.66
N GLY A 307 2.66 9.92 -2.67
CA GLY A 307 2.17 10.90 -1.72
C GLY A 307 3.16 11.11 -0.59
N SER A 308 2.86 12.05 0.31
CA SER A 308 3.63 12.29 1.51
C SER A 308 2.93 11.66 2.72
N GLU A 309 3.64 11.34 3.76
CA GLU A 309 3.05 10.98 5.05
C GLU A 309 2.74 12.24 5.85
N LEU A 310 1.69 12.19 6.68
CA LEU A 310 1.25 13.33 7.48
C LEU A 310 2.39 13.87 8.35
N GLY A 311 2.63 15.19 8.21
CA GLY A 311 3.70 15.90 8.92
C GLY A 311 5.06 15.89 8.24
N MET A 312 5.17 15.26 7.05
CA MET A 312 6.38 15.25 6.23
C MET A 312 6.46 16.42 5.24
N GLU A 313 5.42 17.22 5.10
CA GLU A 313 5.23 18.19 4.02
C GLU A 313 6.35 19.22 3.96
N ASP A 314 6.72 19.81 5.11
CA ASP A 314 7.80 20.81 5.20
C ASP A 314 9.17 20.18 4.97
N TYR A 315 9.39 18.97 5.48
CA TYR A 315 10.62 18.22 5.24
C TYR A 315 10.80 17.89 3.76
N ILE A 316 9.77 17.41 3.09
CA ILE A 316 9.78 17.09 1.66
C ILE A 316 10.06 18.36 0.84
N ARG A 317 9.37 19.46 1.16
CA ARG A 317 9.56 20.77 0.48
C ARG A 317 11.00 21.27 0.60
N ALA A 318 11.64 21.02 1.73
CA ALA A 318 13.03 21.42 1.98
C ALA A 318 14.08 20.53 1.29
N ARG A 319 13.67 19.38 0.71
CA ARG A 319 14.58 18.39 0.10
C ARG A 319 14.24 18.09 -1.37
N PRO A 320 14.21 19.15 -2.25
CA PRO A 320 13.98 18.96 -3.69
C PRO A 320 15.13 18.19 -4.38
N ASP A 321 16.26 18.03 -3.71
CA ASP A 321 17.39 17.19 -4.13
C ASP A 321 17.07 15.68 -4.06
N VAL A 322 16.13 15.29 -3.19
CA VAL A 322 15.73 13.89 -2.95
C VAL A 322 14.33 13.60 -3.48
N PHE A 323 13.39 14.52 -3.30
CA PHE A 323 11.98 14.35 -3.66
C PHE A 323 11.61 15.13 -4.93
N SER A 324 10.80 14.53 -5.80
CA SER A 324 10.25 15.23 -6.96
C SER A 324 9.13 16.17 -6.53
N VAL A 325 9.46 17.44 -6.31
CA VAL A 325 8.50 18.48 -5.93
C VAL A 325 8.30 19.50 -7.04
N GLY A 326 7.10 20.09 -7.10
CA GLY A 326 6.77 21.17 -8.02
C GLY A 326 7.19 22.55 -7.47
N PRO A 327 6.97 23.63 -8.26
CA PRO A 327 7.30 24.99 -7.84
C PRO A 327 6.55 25.46 -6.58
N ASP A 328 5.41 24.88 -6.28
CA ASP A 328 4.61 25.11 -5.08
C ASP A 328 5.07 24.26 -3.87
N GLY A 329 6.14 23.46 -4.04
CA GLY A 329 6.69 22.58 -3.01
C GLY A 329 5.88 21.31 -2.76
N SER A 330 4.80 21.06 -3.52
CA SER A 330 4.02 19.81 -3.40
C SER A 330 4.65 18.71 -4.23
N MET A 331 4.42 17.46 -3.83
CA MET A 331 4.91 16.29 -4.58
C MET A 331 4.20 16.16 -5.92
N ARG A 332 4.98 15.78 -6.95
CA ARG A 332 4.51 15.53 -8.32
C ARG A 332 4.44 14.03 -8.58
N SER A 333 3.74 13.32 -7.74
CA SER A 333 3.62 11.88 -7.84
C SER A 333 2.16 11.44 -8.02
N ASN A 334 2.02 10.25 -8.55
CA ASN A 334 0.75 9.59 -8.76
C ASN A 334 0.94 8.11 -8.38
N ARG A 335 -0.02 7.54 -7.67
CA ARG A 335 0.09 6.17 -7.16
C ARG A 335 0.29 5.14 -8.27
N ALA A 336 -0.47 5.22 -9.35
CA ALA A 336 -0.34 4.29 -10.48
C ALA A 336 1.05 4.37 -11.12
N MET A 337 1.58 5.59 -11.31
CA MET A 337 2.92 5.79 -11.87
C MET A 337 4.02 5.31 -10.92
N CYS A 338 3.88 5.53 -9.61
CA CYS A 338 4.82 5.02 -8.61
C CYS A 338 4.85 3.49 -8.59
N GLN A 339 3.68 2.84 -8.64
CA GLN A 339 3.57 1.39 -8.69
C GLN A 339 4.18 0.83 -9.98
N ALA A 340 3.93 1.47 -11.13
CA ALA A 340 4.52 1.08 -12.40
C ALA A 340 6.06 1.26 -12.37
N ALA A 341 6.57 2.38 -11.87
CA ALA A 341 8.00 2.61 -11.72
C ALA A 341 8.66 1.56 -10.82
N GLY A 342 8.06 1.23 -9.68
CA GLY A 342 8.56 0.20 -8.78
C GLY A 342 8.54 -1.20 -9.42
N HIS A 343 7.51 -1.52 -10.19
CA HIS A 343 7.43 -2.79 -10.89
C HIS A 343 8.57 -2.95 -11.92
N TYR A 344 8.85 -1.91 -12.72
CA TYR A 344 9.82 -1.99 -13.82
C TYR A 344 11.24 -1.58 -13.45
N ALA A 345 11.43 -0.69 -12.48
CA ALA A 345 12.71 -0.06 -12.19
C ALA A 345 13.40 -0.55 -10.92
N CYS A 346 12.68 -1.07 -9.92
CA CYS A 346 13.28 -1.55 -8.68
C CYS A 346 14.01 -2.89 -8.86
N ASP A 347 15.14 -3.02 -8.15
CA ASP A 347 15.90 -4.27 -8.05
C ASP A 347 15.29 -5.23 -7.04
N MET A 348 14.64 -4.67 -6.00
CA MET A 348 14.09 -5.44 -4.90
C MET A 348 12.79 -4.82 -4.39
N PHE A 349 11.84 -5.71 -4.06
CA PHE A 349 10.76 -5.46 -3.14
C PHE A 349 10.99 -6.27 -1.86
N ILE A 350 10.82 -5.64 -0.70
CA ILE A 350 10.78 -6.32 0.58
C ILE A 350 9.54 -5.87 1.35
N GLY A 351 8.75 -6.81 1.84
CA GLY A 351 7.52 -6.51 2.57
C GLY A 351 7.11 -7.61 3.52
N SER A 352 6.35 -7.22 4.53
CA SER A 352 5.79 -8.14 5.53
C SER A 352 4.56 -8.85 5.00
N THR A 353 4.29 -10.05 5.54
CA THR A 353 3.10 -10.85 5.24
C THR A 353 2.50 -11.39 6.53
N LEU A 354 1.30 -11.98 6.46
CA LEU A 354 0.67 -12.64 7.61
C LEU A 354 0.88 -14.16 7.59
N GLN A 355 0.90 -14.77 6.40
CA GLN A 355 1.12 -16.21 6.26
C GLN A 355 1.99 -16.52 5.05
N ILE A 356 2.79 -17.58 5.18
CA ILE A 356 3.57 -18.20 4.10
C ILE A 356 3.31 -19.70 4.14
N ASP A 357 3.01 -20.32 2.98
CA ASP A 357 2.84 -21.77 2.86
C ASP A 357 4.10 -22.50 2.39
N LEU A 358 4.01 -23.82 2.25
CA LEU A 358 5.13 -24.68 1.86
C LEU A 358 5.61 -24.47 0.41
N GLN A 359 4.80 -23.86 -0.44
CA GLN A 359 5.20 -23.47 -1.79
C GLN A 359 5.86 -22.09 -1.82
N GLY A 360 5.82 -21.36 -0.70
CA GLY A 360 6.30 -19.98 -0.59
C GLY A 360 5.28 -18.93 -1.03
N ASN A 361 4.02 -19.33 -1.26
CA ASN A 361 2.95 -18.35 -1.45
C ASN A 361 2.74 -17.57 -0.16
N SER A 362 2.41 -16.29 -0.28
CA SER A 362 2.15 -15.43 0.87
C SER A 362 0.80 -14.73 0.77
N SER A 363 0.19 -14.45 1.91
CA SER A 363 -1.06 -13.70 1.98
C SER A 363 -1.15 -12.85 3.24
N THR A 364 -1.80 -11.69 3.09
CA THR A 364 -2.26 -10.82 4.16
C THR A 364 -3.78 -10.90 4.37
N ALA A 365 -4.43 -11.85 3.68
CA ALA A 365 -5.83 -12.21 3.88
C ALA A 365 -5.91 -13.55 4.63
N THR A 366 -6.38 -13.49 5.88
CA THR A 366 -6.62 -14.65 6.75
C THR A 366 -8.06 -14.66 7.22
N LEU A 367 -8.54 -15.77 7.79
CA LEU A 367 -9.93 -15.90 8.27
C LEU A 367 -10.31 -14.84 9.30
N GLY A 368 -9.36 -14.43 10.16
CA GLY A 368 -9.60 -13.42 11.20
C GLY A 368 -9.20 -11.99 10.81
N ARG A 369 -8.48 -11.81 9.69
CA ARG A 369 -7.92 -10.50 9.31
C ARG A 369 -7.73 -10.42 7.80
N ILE A 370 -8.52 -9.59 7.14
CA ILE A 370 -8.41 -9.37 5.69
C ILE A 370 -7.79 -7.99 5.48
N ALA A 371 -6.45 -7.93 5.46
CA ALA A 371 -5.72 -6.67 5.33
C ALA A 371 -5.67 -6.15 3.88
N GLY A 372 -5.90 -7.01 2.91
CA GLY A 372 -5.72 -6.69 1.48
C GLY A 372 -4.24 -6.67 1.09
N PHE A 373 -3.96 -6.23 -0.13
CA PHE A 373 -2.63 -6.41 -0.75
C PHE A 373 -1.85 -5.10 -0.91
N GLY A 374 -2.54 -3.97 -1.08
CA GLY A 374 -1.90 -2.72 -1.40
C GLY A 374 -1.10 -2.81 -2.71
N GLY A 375 0.16 -2.40 -2.68
CA GLY A 375 1.07 -2.49 -3.82
C GLY A 375 1.86 -3.80 -3.92
N ALA A 376 1.79 -4.66 -2.91
CA ALA A 376 2.69 -5.80 -2.79
C ALA A 376 2.70 -6.78 -3.97
N PRO A 377 1.57 -7.23 -4.55
CA PRO A 377 1.61 -8.15 -5.69
C PRO A 377 2.27 -7.51 -6.91
N ASN A 378 2.02 -6.24 -7.16
CA ASN A 378 2.61 -5.53 -8.31
C ASN A 378 4.11 -5.27 -8.10
N MET A 379 4.49 -4.84 -6.91
CA MET A 379 5.90 -4.59 -6.56
C MET A 379 6.68 -5.90 -6.38
N GLY A 380 6.02 -6.95 -5.91
CA GLY A 380 6.55 -8.28 -5.67
C GLY A 380 6.49 -9.23 -6.87
N ALA A 381 6.27 -8.74 -8.08
CA ALA A 381 6.35 -9.53 -9.30
C ALA A 381 7.59 -9.14 -10.12
N ASP A 382 8.11 -10.11 -10.88
CA ASP A 382 9.20 -9.83 -11.81
C ASP A 382 8.69 -9.29 -13.14
N ALA A 383 9.13 -8.09 -13.51
CA ALA A 383 8.73 -7.42 -14.74
C ALA A 383 9.35 -8.10 -15.97
N ARG A 384 8.54 -8.83 -16.73
CA ARG A 384 8.97 -9.43 -18.00
C ARG A 384 9.38 -8.35 -19.00
N GLY A 385 10.39 -8.66 -19.80
CA GLY A 385 10.90 -7.72 -20.84
C GLY A 385 11.72 -6.56 -20.30
N ARG A 386 12.14 -6.60 -19.04
CA ARG A 386 13.08 -5.64 -18.47
C ARG A 386 14.35 -5.55 -19.30
N ARG A 387 14.81 -4.33 -19.59
CA ARG A 387 15.95 -4.07 -20.49
C ARG A 387 17.14 -3.40 -19.80
N HIS A 388 16.92 -2.77 -18.65
CA HIS A 388 17.96 -2.10 -17.88
C HIS A 388 18.30 -2.95 -16.66
N ALA A 389 19.51 -3.47 -16.66
CA ALA A 389 20.00 -4.34 -15.60
C ALA A 389 20.80 -3.55 -14.57
N SER A 390 20.62 -3.88 -13.30
CA SER A 390 21.50 -3.51 -12.21
C SER A 390 22.35 -4.72 -11.78
N PRO A 391 23.42 -4.52 -10.99
CA PRO A 391 24.18 -5.64 -10.43
C PRO A 391 23.31 -6.63 -9.67
N ALA A 392 22.35 -6.16 -8.87
CA ALA A 392 21.40 -7.00 -8.14
C ALA A 392 20.59 -7.90 -9.08
N TRP A 393 20.04 -7.33 -10.15
CA TRP A 393 19.22 -8.04 -11.12
C TRP A 393 20.03 -9.08 -11.92
N LEU A 394 21.25 -8.73 -12.34
CA LEU A 394 22.16 -9.65 -13.05
C LEU A 394 22.57 -10.82 -12.16
N LYS A 395 22.92 -10.54 -10.91
CA LYS A 395 23.30 -11.58 -9.94
C LYS A 395 22.16 -12.54 -9.64
N ALA A 396 20.96 -12.02 -9.36
CA ALA A 396 19.78 -12.85 -9.12
C ALA A 396 19.45 -13.74 -10.34
N GLY A 397 19.60 -13.21 -11.55
CA GLY A 397 19.44 -13.98 -12.78
C GLY A 397 20.47 -15.09 -12.96
N ALA A 398 21.72 -14.83 -12.59
CA ALA A 398 22.78 -15.83 -12.62
C ALA A 398 22.55 -16.95 -11.59
N GLU A 399 22.10 -16.62 -10.38
CA GLU A 399 21.77 -17.59 -9.33
C GLU A 399 20.56 -18.44 -9.70
N ALA A 400 19.49 -17.82 -10.20
CA ALA A 400 18.29 -18.54 -10.65
C ALA A 400 18.55 -19.56 -11.75
N ARG A 401 19.68 -19.44 -12.46
CA ARG A 401 20.11 -20.36 -13.52
C ARG A 401 20.99 -21.51 -13.06
N ALA A 402 21.44 -21.53 -11.86
CA ALA A 402 22.31 -22.59 -11.39
C ALA A 402 21.64 -23.96 -11.59
N GLY A 403 21.97 -24.64 -12.71
CA GLY A 403 21.42 -25.94 -13.10
C GLY A 403 20.34 -25.93 -14.18
N ILE A 404 20.11 -24.84 -14.91
CA ILE A 404 19.15 -24.74 -16.00
C ILE A 404 19.85 -24.25 -17.29
N ASP A 405 19.73 -24.98 -18.38
CA ASP A 405 20.32 -24.68 -19.70
C ASP A 405 19.52 -23.61 -20.50
N THR A 406 18.94 -22.63 -19.84
CA THR A 406 18.19 -21.55 -20.49
C THR A 406 18.97 -20.25 -20.51
N ILE A 407 18.62 -19.37 -21.46
CA ILE A 407 19.22 -18.02 -21.56
C ILE A 407 19.03 -17.28 -20.23
N PRO A 408 20.09 -16.70 -19.68
CA PRO A 408 20.02 -16.00 -18.43
C PRO A 408 19.11 -14.79 -18.51
N ARG A 409 18.14 -14.79 -17.65
CA ARG A 409 17.32 -13.63 -17.37
C ARG A 409 17.58 -13.19 -15.93
N GLY A 410 17.82 -11.91 -15.72
CA GLY A 410 17.83 -11.36 -14.37
C GLY A 410 16.45 -11.53 -13.73
N GLN A 411 16.40 -11.64 -12.44
CA GLN A 411 15.19 -11.73 -11.66
C GLN A 411 15.19 -10.63 -10.61
N LYS A 412 14.04 -9.95 -10.45
CA LYS A 412 13.82 -9.01 -9.36
C LYS A 412 13.86 -9.78 -8.04
N LEU A 413 14.49 -9.21 -7.03
CA LEU A 413 14.43 -9.76 -5.68
C LEU A 413 13.06 -9.46 -5.06
N VAL A 414 12.41 -10.50 -4.58
CA VAL A 414 11.14 -10.43 -3.86
C VAL A 414 11.34 -11.09 -2.51
N VAL A 415 11.43 -10.28 -1.48
CA VAL A 415 11.75 -10.70 -0.12
C VAL A 415 10.50 -10.62 0.75
N GLN A 416 10.09 -11.75 1.31
CA GLN A 416 9.06 -11.78 2.36
C GLN A 416 9.76 -11.77 3.71
N ILE A 417 9.50 -10.73 4.51
CA ILE A 417 10.02 -10.58 5.86
C ILE A 417 8.91 -10.82 6.87
N VAL A 418 9.10 -11.72 7.82
CA VAL A 418 8.08 -12.07 8.81
C VAL A 418 8.70 -12.73 10.03
N GLU A 419 8.24 -12.36 11.24
CA GLU A 419 8.51 -13.14 12.44
C GLU A 419 7.77 -14.49 12.37
N THR A 420 8.38 -15.57 12.88
CA THR A 420 7.79 -16.92 12.77
C THR A 420 6.45 -17.03 13.49
N PHE A 421 6.23 -16.22 14.53
CA PHE A 421 4.95 -16.08 15.22
C PHE A 421 4.48 -14.64 15.23
N ARG A 422 3.21 -14.46 14.94
CA ARG A 422 2.50 -13.18 15.01
C ARG A 422 1.85 -12.96 16.39
N GLU A 423 1.12 -11.87 16.52
CA GLU A 423 0.29 -11.58 17.70
C GLU A 423 -0.51 -12.81 18.14
N HIS A 424 -0.65 -13.00 19.46
CA HIS A 424 -1.33 -14.14 20.07
C HIS A 424 -0.76 -15.52 19.68
N MET A 425 0.55 -15.58 19.41
CA MET A 425 1.27 -16.81 19.05
C MET A 425 0.71 -17.52 17.81
N GLN A 426 0.12 -16.78 16.90
CA GLN A 426 -0.35 -17.34 15.64
C GLN A 426 0.85 -17.62 14.71
N PRO A 427 1.04 -18.87 14.20
CA PRO A 427 2.15 -19.17 13.32
C PRO A 427 1.99 -18.41 11.99
N ALA A 428 3.09 -17.83 11.51
CA ALA A 428 3.15 -17.23 10.20
C ALA A 428 3.37 -18.28 9.10
N PHE A 429 3.95 -19.44 9.44
CA PHE A 429 4.16 -20.54 8.51
C PHE A 429 3.09 -21.60 8.69
N VAL A 430 2.41 -21.94 7.58
CA VAL A 430 1.27 -22.85 7.52
C VAL A 430 1.46 -23.86 6.39
N ASP A 431 0.81 -25.04 6.48
CA ASP A 431 0.84 -26.01 5.39
C ASP A 431 0.08 -25.49 4.16
N ARG A 432 -1.00 -24.75 4.39
CA ARG A 432 -1.83 -24.12 3.36
C ARG A 432 -2.34 -22.77 3.88
N LEU A 433 -2.30 -21.74 3.02
CA LEU A 433 -2.80 -20.39 3.37
C LEU A 433 -4.30 -20.44 3.70
N ASP A 434 -4.73 -19.65 4.71
CA ASP A 434 -6.16 -19.38 4.97
C ASP A 434 -6.87 -18.80 3.75
N ALA A 435 -6.13 -18.17 2.83
CA ALA A 435 -6.66 -17.59 1.60
C ALA A 435 -7.51 -18.56 0.77
N TRP A 436 -7.18 -19.86 0.79
CA TRP A 436 -7.94 -20.89 0.07
C TRP A 436 -9.29 -21.16 0.73
N GLU A 437 -9.33 -21.27 2.05
CA GLU A 437 -10.57 -21.46 2.80
C GLU A 437 -11.43 -20.19 2.76
N LEU A 438 -10.80 -19.03 2.85
CA LEU A 438 -11.46 -17.74 2.72
C LEU A 438 -12.14 -17.58 1.36
N ALA A 439 -11.51 -18.06 0.27
CA ALA A 439 -12.10 -18.04 -1.06
C ALA A 439 -13.39 -18.88 -1.12
N GLU A 440 -13.36 -20.08 -0.54
CA GLU A 440 -14.54 -20.96 -0.47
C GLU A 440 -15.66 -20.33 0.36
N GLN A 441 -15.34 -19.78 1.56
CA GLN A 441 -16.32 -19.20 2.46
C GLN A 441 -16.91 -17.87 1.95
N ALA A 442 -16.09 -17.02 1.36
CA ALA A 442 -16.48 -15.69 0.91
C ALA A 442 -16.92 -15.65 -0.56
N GLY A 443 -16.79 -16.76 -1.29
CA GLY A 443 -17.16 -16.85 -2.70
C GLY A 443 -16.24 -16.07 -3.64
N PHE A 444 -14.95 -15.99 -3.33
CA PHE A 444 -13.97 -15.42 -4.25
C PHE A 444 -13.75 -16.34 -5.45
N ASP A 445 -13.76 -15.78 -6.65
CA ASP A 445 -13.43 -16.52 -7.88
C ASP A 445 -11.96 -16.99 -7.87
N ILE A 446 -11.07 -16.21 -7.27
CA ILE A 446 -9.64 -16.49 -7.14
C ILE A 446 -9.23 -16.34 -5.67
N PRO A 447 -8.55 -17.33 -5.07
CA PRO A 447 -8.06 -17.20 -3.70
C PRO A 447 -7.18 -15.98 -3.52
N PRO A 448 -7.34 -15.21 -2.42
CA PRO A 448 -6.61 -13.97 -2.20
C PRO A 448 -5.15 -14.25 -1.77
N VAL A 449 -4.37 -14.81 -2.68
CA VAL A 449 -2.91 -14.97 -2.57
C VAL A 449 -2.26 -13.65 -2.95
N MET A 450 -1.47 -13.07 -2.04
CA MET A 450 -0.83 -11.78 -2.25
C MET A 450 0.36 -11.89 -3.23
N ILE A 451 1.29 -12.79 -2.95
CA ILE A 451 2.43 -13.05 -3.83
C ILE A 451 2.57 -14.56 -3.98
N TYR A 452 2.62 -15.02 -5.22
CA TYR A 452 2.83 -16.43 -5.52
C TYR A 452 4.28 -16.83 -5.28
N GLY A 453 4.48 -18.05 -4.80
CA GLY A 453 5.78 -18.58 -4.45
C GLY A 453 6.81 -18.51 -5.58
N ASP A 454 6.37 -18.66 -6.84
CA ASP A 454 7.26 -18.56 -8.00
C ASP A 454 7.97 -17.20 -8.14
N ASP A 455 7.36 -16.13 -7.63
CA ASP A 455 7.96 -14.80 -7.62
C ASP A 455 8.84 -14.56 -6.38
N VAL A 456 8.60 -15.28 -5.26
CA VAL A 456 9.35 -15.10 -4.02
C VAL A 456 10.77 -15.65 -4.16
N THR A 457 11.76 -14.80 -3.97
CA THR A 457 13.19 -15.16 -4.06
C THR A 457 13.82 -15.43 -2.71
N HIS A 458 13.40 -14.71 -1.67
CA HIS A 458 13.94 -14.86 -0.32
C HIS A 458 12.83 -14.81 0.73
N ILE A 459 13.01 -15.61 1.77
CA ILE A 459 12.22 -15.50 3.00
C ILE A 459 13.19 -15.18 4.14
N LEU A 460 12.89 -14.14 4.88
CA LEU A 460 13.68 -13.67 6.02
C LEU A 460 12.86 -13.72 7.29
N THR A 461 13.39 -14.41 8.29
CA THR A 461 12.83 -14.49 9.65
C THR A 461 13.93 -14.25 10.68
N GLU A 462 13.58 -14.22 11.95
CA GLU A 462 14.55 -14.18 13.06
C GLU A 462 15.46 -15.41 13.11
N GLU A 463 15.05 -16.52 12.48
CA GLU A 463 15.83 -17.76 12.40
C GLU A 463 16.89 -17.74 11.28
N GLY A 464 16.66 -16.95 10.22
CA GLY A 464 17.58 -16.85 9.10
C GLY A 464 16.97 -16.41 7.79
N ILE A 465 17.75 -16.52 6.72
CA ILE A 465 17.38 -16.23 5.35
C ILE A 465 17.32 -17.54 4.57
N ALA A 466 16.20 -17.82 3.91
CA ALA A 466 16.09 -18.84 2.86
C ALA A 466 16.21 -18.17 1.49
N ASN A 467 17.29 -18.46 0.74
CA ASN A 467 17.48 -18.04 -0.65
C ASN A 467 16.89 -19.09 -1.59
N LEU A 468 15.66 -18.86 -2.05
CA LEU A 468 14.91 -19.80 -2.85
C LEU A 468 15.41 -19.91 -4.30
N LEU A 469 16.24 -18.96 -4.76
CA LEU A 469 16.88 -19.01 -6.08
C LEU A 469 17.91 -20.14 -6.18
N LEU A 470 18.47 -20.58 -5.05
CA LEU A 470 19.49 -21.64 -4.98
C LEU A 470 18.90 -23.05 -4.81
N CYS A 471 17.56 -23.17 -4.67
CA CYS A 471 16.89 -24.45 -4.57
C CYS A 471 16.82 -25.14 -5.92
N ARG A 472 17.13 -26.43 -5.96
CA ARG A 472 17.24 -27.26 -7.18
C ARG A 472 16.02 -28.14 -7.42
N SER A 473 15.13 -28.22 -6.43
CA SER A 473 13.91 -29.01 -6.51
C SER A 473 12.82 -28.43 -5.62
N PRO A 474 11.55 -28.77 -5.82
CA PRO A 474 10.46 -28.42 -4.92
C PRO A 474 10.69 -28.89 -3.48
N GLN A 475 11.32 -30.07 -3.29
CA GLN A 475 11.67 -30.57 -1.96
C GLN A 475 12.71 -29.69 -1.26
N GLU A 476 13.77 -29.25 -1.97
CA GLU A 476 14.74 -28.31 -1.41
C GLU A 476 14.08 -26.99 -1.02
N ARG A 477 13.17 -26.50 -1.86
CA ARG A 477 12.42 -25.27 -1.59
C ARG A 477 11.56 -25.40 -0.34
N GLU A 478 10.80 -26.49 -0.22
CA GLU A 478 10.01 -26.76 0.98
C GLU A 478 10.89 -26.84 2.23
N GLN A 479 12.02 -27.57 2.18
CA GLN A 479 12.90 -27.69 3.32
C GLN A 479 13.66 -26.39 3.65
N ALA A 480 13.93 -25.54 2.67
CA ALA A 480 14.47 -24.20 2.91
C ALA A 480 13.46 -23.33 3.68
N ILE A 481 12.17 -23.38 3.30
CA ILE A 481 11.09 -22.69 4.00
C ILE A 481 10.94 -23.23 5.44
N ARG A 482 10.86 -24.56 5.61
CA ARG A 482 10.81 -25.19 6.93
C ARG A 482 12.03 -24.83 7.80
N GLY A 483 13.21 -24.67 7.19
CA GLY A 483 14.46 -24.34 7.87
C GLY A 483 14.50 -22.97 8.51
N VAL A 484 13.68 -22.02 8.02
CA VAL A 484 13.55 -20.65 8.58
C VAL A 484 12.21 -20.42 9.29
N ALA A 485 11.33 -21.43 9.37
CA ALA A 485 10.01 -21.32 10.00
C ALA A 485 10.03 -21.51 11.53
N GLY A 486 11.20 -21.61 12.14
CA GLY A 486 11.39 -21.65 13.59
C GLY A 486 10.69 -22.81 14.30
N TYR A 487 9.97 -22.50 15.36
CA TYR A 487 9.23 -23.45 16.19
C TYR A 487 7.75 -23.58 15.81
N THR A 488 7.35 -23.06 14.66
CA THR A 488 5.99 -23.32 14.13
C THR A 488 5.82 -24.80 13.80
N PRO A 489 4.57 -25.32 13.70
CA PRO A 489 4.35 -26.70 13.28
C PRO A 489 5.10 -27.06 11.97
N VAL A 490 5.10 -26.13 11.00
CA VAL A 490 5.84 -26.26 9.73
C VAL A 490 7.35 -26.40 9.98
N GLY A 491 7.93 -25.55 10.82
CA GLY A 491 9.35 -25.57 11.14
C GLY A 491 9.77 -26.82 11.93
N LEU A 492 8.93 -27.29 12.84
CA LEU A 492 9.20 -28.51 13.61
C LEU A 492 9.19 -29.78 12.75
N ALA A 493 8.48 -29.78 11.64
CA ALA A 493 8.41 -30.90 10.68
C ALA A 493 9.57 -30.91 9.65
N ARG A 494 10.63 -30.08 9.84
CA ARG A 494 11.79 -30.05 8.93
C ARG A 494 12.61 -31.35 8.97
N ASP A 495 13.15 -31.75 7.85
CA ASP A 495 14.24 -32.71 7.76
C ASP A 495 15.56 -32.02 8.16
N LYS A 496 16.07 -32.35 9.34
CA LYS A 496 17.25 -31.72 9.91
C LYS A 496 18.49 -31.94 9.04
N ALA A 497 18.67 -33.14 8.47
CA ALA A 497 19.84 -33.45 7.64
C ALA A 497 19.80 -32.64 6.34
N MET A 498 18.66 -32.55 5.72
CA MET A 498 18.47 -31.76 4.50
C MET A 498 18.64 -30.25 4.76
N VAL A 499 18.09 -29.73 5.87
CA VAL A 499 18.27 -28.32 6.25
C VAL A 499 19.73 -27.99 6.48
N GLU A 500 20.52 -28.84 7.15
CA GLU A 500 21.96 -28.62 7.33
C GLU A 500 22.73 -28.72 5.99
N ALA A 501 22.33 -29.60 5.09
CA ALA A 501 22.91 -29.66 3.73
C ALA A 501 22.59 -28.40 2.92
N LEU A 502 21.38 -27.86 3.04
CA LEU A 502 21.00 -26.59 2.41
C LEU A 502 21.77 -25.41 3.02
N ARG A 503 22.00 -25.42 4.34
CA ARG A 503 22.82 -24.41 5.03
C ARG A 503 24.27 -24.46 4.57
N ALA A 504 24.85 -25.65 4.44
CA ALA A 504 26.22 -25.83 3.94
C ALA A 504 26.40 -25.31 2.51
N ARG A 505 25.34 -25.31 1.70
CA ARG A 505 25.30 -24.74 0.33
C ARG A 505 24.95 -23.24 0.29
N GLY A 506 24.67 -22.61 1.41
CA GLY A 506 24.27 -21.20 1.47
C GLY A 506 22.83 -20.91 1.03
N VAL A 507 22.01 -21.96 0.83
CA VAL A 507 20.55 -21.80 0.58
C VAL A 507 19.86 -21.25 1.82
N ILE A 508 20.25 -21.72 2.99
CA ILE A 508 19.85 -21.18 4.28
C ILE A 508 21.08 -20.51 4.91
N ARG A 509 20.88 -19.29 5.42
CA ARG A 509 21.91 -18.57 6.17
C ARG A 509 21.33 -18.03 7.46
N ARG A 510 21.93 -18.37 8.57
CA ARG A 510 21.60 -17.85 9.89
C ARG A 510 22.45 -16.61 10.21
N ALA A 511 22.15 -15.91 11.30
CA ALA A 511 22.89 -14.72 11.70
C ALA A 511 24.40 -15.00 11.87
N GLU A 512 24.76 -16.14 12.49
CA GLU A 512 26.14 -16.57 12.66
C GLU A 512 26.86 -16.86 11.34
N ASP A 513 26.17 -17.40 10.33
CA ASP A 513 26.76 -17.64 8.99
C ASP A 513 27.08 -16.33 8.27
N LEU A 514 26.38 -15.26 8.64
CA LEU A 514 26.63 -13.90 8.17
C LEU A 514 27.65 -13.16 9.04
N GLY A 515 28.21 -13.81 10.08
CA GLY A 515 29.09 -13.18 11.05
C GLY A 515 28.40 -12.06 11.84
N ILE A 516 27.12 -12.25 12.17
CA ILE A 516 26.34 -11.36 13.02
C ILE A 516 26.28 -11.94 14.43
N ASP A 517 26.79 -11.19 15.41
CA ASP A 517 26.58 -11.52 16.82
C ASP A 517 25.18 -11.06 17.24
N LYS A 518 24.30 -12.02 17.52
CA LYS A 518 22.90 -11.76 17.93
C LYS A 518 22.81 -10.87 19.17
N ARG A 519 23.80 -10.91 20.08
CA ARG A 519 23.83 -10.08 21.30
C ARG A 519 23.98 -8.60 21.01
N LEU A 520 24.51 -8.24 19.82
CA LEU A 520 24.65 -6.87 19.38
C LEU A 520 23.40 -6.34 18.65
N ALA A 521 22.45 -7.21 18.33
CA ALA A 521 21.19 -6.84 17.68
C ALA A 521 20.24 -6.20 18.70
N THR A 522 20.51 -4.96 19.05
CA THR A 522 19.71 -4.20 20.01
C THR A 522 19.22 -2.90 19.40
N ARG A 523 18.16 -2.36 19.95
CA ARG A 523 17.59 -1.05 19.56
C ARG A 523 18.61 0.09 19.65
N ASP A 524 19.75 -0.11 20.33
CA ASP A 524 20.81 0.89 20.40
C ASP A 524 21.45 1.19 19.04
N LEU A 525 21.34 0.27 18.08
CA LEU A 525 21.79 0.46 16.70
C LEU A 525 20.88 1.37 15.87
N LEU A 526 19.61 1.59 16.29
CA LEU A 526 18.68 2.44 15.55
C LEU A 526 19.16 3.90 15.55
N ALA A 527 19.17 4.53 14.39
CA ALA A 527 19.54 5.95 14.22
C ALA A 527 18.55 6.91 14.90
N ALA A 528 17.31 6.48 15.06
CA ALA A 528 16.29 7.14 15.87
C ALA A 528 15.58 6.08 16.73
N LYS A 529 15.40 6.33 18.02
CA LYS A 529 14.83 5.39 18.98
C LYS A 529 13.38 5.69 19.35
N ASN A 530 12.89 6.86 18.94
CA ASN A 530 11.55 7.37 19.21
C ASN A 530 11.21 8.49 18.21
N MET A 531 9.96 8.95 18.24
CA MET A 531 9.48 10.01 17.34
C MET A 531 10.23 11.34 17.52
N LYS A 532 10.67 11.68 18.73
CA LYS A 532 11.44 12.91 18.99
C LYS A 532 12.79 12.91 18.28
N ASP A 533 13.42 11.73 18.15
CA ASP A 533 14.68 11.59 17.42
C ASP A 533 14.47 11.80 15.92
N LEU A 534 13.34 11.37 15.35
CA LEU A 534 12.99 11.63 13.95
C LEU A 534 12.79 13.13 13.70
N VAL A 535 12.10 13.84 14.63
CA VAL A 535 11.96 15.30 14.56
C VAL A 535 13.34 15.97 14.58
N ARG A 536 14.23 15.53 15.47
CA ARG A 536 15.59 16.07 15.55
C ARG A 536 16.38 15.81 14.27
N ALA A 537 16.30 14.59 13.73
CA ALA A 537 16.99 14.21 12.50
C ALA A 537 16.55 15.06 11.30
N SER A 538 15.27 15.44 11.23
CA SER A 538 14.74 16.32 10.19
C SER A 538 15.10 17.81 10.35
N GLY A 539 15.88 18.20 11.38
CA GLY A 539 16.10 19.60 11.72
C GLY A 539 14.84 20.31 12.25
N GLY A 540 13.85 19.56 12.74
CA GLY A 540 12.56 20.09 13.23
C GLY A 540 11.49 20.26 12.17
N LEU A 541 11.75 19.87 10.91
CA LEU A 541 10.80 20.01 9.80
C LEU A 541 9.72 18.91 9.77
N TYR A 542 10.01 17.73 10.34
CA TYR A 542 8.98 16.70 10.50
C TYR A 542 8.10 17.00 11.71
N ALA A 543 6.80 17.06 11.51
CA ALA A 543 5.81 17.34 12.53
C ALA A 543 4.87 16.13 12.75
N PRO A 544 5.25 15.14 13.61
CA PRO A 544 4.46 13.95 13.80
C PRO A 544 3.04 14.25 14.27
N PRO A 545 2.03 13.45 13.85
CA PRO A 545 0.66 13.59 14.30
C PRO A 545 0.51 13.56 15.82
N LYS A 546 -0.50 14.23 16.36
CA LYS A 546 -0.72 14.36 17.82
C LYS A 546 -0.66 13.03 18.57
N ARG A 547 -1.24 11.96 17.99
CA ARG A 547 -1.26 10.63 18.61
C ARG A 547 0.13 10.00 18.83
N PHE A 548 1.16 10.49 18.13
CA PHE A 548 2.55 10.06 18.26
C PHE A 548 3.40 11.02 19.11
N ARG A 549 2.80 12.11 19.61
CA ARG A 549 3.48 13.08 20.47
C ARG A 549 3.17 12.78 21.91
N ASN A 550 4.03 12.00 22.55
CA ASN A 550 3.93 11.61 23.95
C ASN A 550 4.95 12.35 24.85
N TRP A 551 5.43 13.55 24.42
CA TRP A 551 6.36 14.42 25.15
C TRP A 551 5.86 15.87 25.21
#